data_7055b05b446d5470e54ab259e8c34d32
#
_entry.id   7055b05b446d5470e54ab259e8c34d32
#
_cell.length_a   1.000
_cell.length_b   1.000
_cell.length_c   1.000
_cell.angle_alpha   90.00
_cell.angle_beta   90.00
_cell.angle_gamma   90.00
#
_symmetry.space_group_name_H-M   'P 1'
#
loop_
_entity.id
_entity.type
_entity.pdbx_description
1 polymer ?
#
loop_
_entity_poly.entity_id
_entity_poly.type
_entity_poly.pdbx_seq_one_letter_code
_entity_poly.pdbx_strand_id
1 'polypeptide(L)'
;MMKVKPVKLGKTERMSFSHIDEVISMPNLIEVQKNSYQWFLDEGLKEVFHDIGTIEDYTGNLALSFVDFRLDKEPKYSIKECKERDVTYAAPLRVTARLLNKETGEVKDQEIFMGDFPLMTDAGTFVINGAERAIVSQLVRSPGVFYGHAKDKVGNDLYSATMNPNRGAWLEYETDAANVFYVRIDKNRKLPVTVLCRALGLSTNEDILNFFGDDERILATLEKDTTKNQEEGLLEVYRKLRPGEPPTVESATNQINMLFFDPRRYDLSRFGRYKMNKKLSLARRITGFVAAENIVAPLTGEIIVEAKGKITRELAEKADAAGVDTVILSIEGCLLYTSPS
;
A
#
# COMPACT_ATOMS: atom_id res chain seq x y z
N MET A 1 -44.98 40.93 -0.08
CA MET A 1 -45.36 39.86 -1.03
C MET A 1 -44.27 38.85 -1.11
N MET A 2 -44.52 37.59 -0.70
CA MET A 2 -43.59 36.48 -0.90
C MET A 2 -43.31 36.29 -2.39
N LYS A 3 -42.05 36.40 -2.81
CA LYS A 3 -41.68 36.04 -4.19
C LYS A 3 -41.41 34.53 -4.21
N VAL A 4 -42.42 33.81 -4.71
CA VAL A 4 -42.26 32.37 -4.99
C VAL A 4 -41.47 32.22 -6.29
N LYS A 5 -40.34 31.49 -6.24
CA LYS A 5 -39.47 31.27 -7.40
C LYS A 5 -39.45 29.78 -7.76
N PRO A 6 -39.61 29.42 -9.04
CA PRO A 6 -39.36 28.04 -9.47
C PRO A 6 -37.86 27.74 -9.40
N VAL A 7 -37.47 26.65 -8.75
CA VAL A 7 -36.07 26.18 -8.62
C VAL A 7 -36.00 24.75 -9.19
N LYS A 8 -35.08 24.53 -10.10
CA LYS A 8 -34.83 23.22 -10.68
C LYS A 8 -33.92 22.41 -9.78
N LEU A 9 -34.43 21.35 -9.21
CA LEU A 9 -33.68 20.38 -8.38
C LEU A 9 -33.56 19.04 -9.13
N GLY A 10 -32.45 18.86 -9.82
CA GLY A 10 -32.24 17.68 -10.67
C GLY A 10 -33.20 17.66 -11.86
N LYS A 11 -34.03 16.61 -11.97
CA LYS A 11 -35.03 16.44 -13.03
C LYS A 11 -36.40 17.08 -12.71
N THR A 12 -36.59 17.59 -11.49
CA THR A 12 -37.86 18.16 -11.02
C THR A 12 -37.75 19.64 -10.76
N GLU A 13 -38.82 20.38 -11.11
CA GLU A 13 -38.98 21.78 -10.80
C GLU A 13 -39.84 21.93 -9.54
N ARG A 14 -39.35 22.68 -8.54
CA ARG A 14 -40.04 22.93 -7.27
C ARG A 14 -40.15 24.41 -7.00
N MET A 15 -41.23 24.82 -6.34
CA MET A 15 -41.42 26.20 -5.92
C MET A 15 -40.68 26.48 -4.62
N SER A 16 -39.78 27.47 -4.62
CA SER A 16 -39.06 27.92 -3.45
C SER A 16 -39.81 29.08 -2.78
N PHE A 17 -40.03 28.92 -1.49
CA PHE A 17 -40.63 29.98 -0.61
C PHE A 17 -39.56 30.64 0.27
N SER A 18 -38.28 30.45 -0.05
CA SER A 18 -37.17 31.03 0.70
C SER A 18 -37.19 32.57 0.62
N HIS A 19 -37.00 33.20 1.77
CA HIS A 19 -36.83 34.66 1.89
C HIS A 19 -35.39 35.10 1.63
N ILE A 20 -34.43 34.18 1.78
CA ILE A 20 -33.00 34.43 1.62
C ILE A 20 -32.60 33.80 0.30
N ASP A 21 -31.89 34.55 -0.54
CA ASP A 21 -31.30 33.99 -1.75
C ASP A 21 -30.23 32.94 -1.41
N GLU A 22 -30.15 31.91 -2.22
CA GLU A 22 -29.19 30.81 -2.05
C GLU A 22 -27.77 31.38 -2.23
N VAL A 23 -26.97 31.36 -1.16
CA VAL A 23 -25.58 31.86 -1.17
C VAL A 23 -24.62 30.76 -1.65
N ILE A 24 -24.92 29.51 -1.31
CA ILE A 24 -24.12 28.33 -1.69
C ILE A 24 -25.11 27.28 -2.23
N SER A 25 -24.80 26.70 -3.38
CA SER A 25 -25.61 25.63 -3.94
C SER A 25 -25.60 24.41 -3.00
N MET A 26 -26.75 23.73 -2.92
CA MET A 26 -26.85 22.51 -2.12
C MET A 26 -25.86 21.44 -2.65
N PRO A 27 -24.97 20.89 -1.82
CA PRO A 27 -24.03 19.88 -2.25
C PRO A 27 -24.75 18.61 -2.71
N ASN A 28 -24.21 17.97 -3.74
CA ASN A 28 -24.74 16.71 -4.23
C ASN A 28 -24.33 15.60 -3.25
N LEU A 29 -25.28 15.07 -2.47
CA LEU A 29 -25.02 14.07 -1.41
C LEU A 29 -24.53 12.70 -1.97
N ILE A 30 -24.72 12.44 -3.25
CA ILE A 30 -24.28 11.20 -3.93
C ILE A 30 -23.07 11.45 -4.84
N GLU A 31 -22.42 12.60 -4.73
CA GLU A 31 -21.28 12.96 -5.57
C GLU A 31 -20.09 12.00 -5.36
N VAL A 32 -19.85 11.58 -4.12
CA VAL A 32 -18.77 10.64 -3.78
C VAL A 32 -18.91 9.33 -4.55
N GLN A 33 -20.11 8.74 -4.59
CA GLN A 33 -20.38 7.50 -5.31
C GLN A 33 -20.24 7.70 -6.84
N LYS A 34 -20.80 8.77 -7.38
CA LYS A 34 -20.74 9.07 -8.81
C LYS A 34 -19.34 9.33 -9.30
N ASN A 35 -18.59 10.18 -8.59
CA ASN A 35 -17.20 10.49 -8.96
C ASN A 35 -16.29 9.28 -8.82
N SER A 36 -16.48 8.47 -7.79
CA SER A 36 -15.72 7.23 -7.60
C SER A 36 -15.99 6.24 -8.75
N TYR A 37 -17.24 6.08 -9.16
CA TYR A 37 -17.58 5.19 -10.27
C TYR A 37 -17.07 5.72 -11.61
N GLN A 38 -17.16 7.03 -11.85
CA GLN A 38 -16.62 7.66 -13.04
C GLN A 38 -15.10 7.50 -13.12
N TRP A 39 -14.39 7.76 -12.02
CA TRP A 39 -12.95 7.50 -11.93
C TRP A 39 -12.60 6.04 -12.21
N PHE A 40 -13.43 5.11 -11.69
CA PHE A 40 -13.19 3.69 -11.93
C PHE A 40 -13.33 3.34 -13.43
N LEU A 41 -14.29 3.93 -14.13
CA LEU A 41 -14.46 3.71 -15.59
C LEU A 41 -13.31 4.34 -16.39
N ASP A 42 -12.85 5.54 -16.00
CA ASP A 42 -11.86 6.31 -16.75
C ASP A 42 -10.43 5.82 -16.51
N GLU A 43 -10.09 5.49 -15.26
CA GLU A 43 -8.74 5.15 -14.81
C GLU A 43 -8.64 3.76 -14.16
N GLY A 44 -9.58 3.43 -13.27
CA GLY A 44 -9.51 2.21 -12.47
C GLY A 44 -9.51 0.93 -13.29
N LEU A 45 -10.29 0.86 -14.36
CA LEU A 45 -10.27 -0.28 -15.29
C LEU A 45 -8.92 -0.44 -15.99
N LYS A 46 -8.26 0.67 -16.36
CA LYS A 46 -6.92 0.63 -16.95
C LYS A 46 -5.89 0.08 -15.95
N GLU A 47 -5.97 0.53 -14.70
CA GLU A 47 -5.12 0.02 -13.63
C GLU A 47 -5.31 -1.48 -13.41
N VAL A 48 -6.56 -1.97 -13.41
CA VAL A 48 -6.87 -3.41 -13.26
C VAL A 48 -6.26 -4.23 -14.39
N PHE A 49 -6.41 -3.82 -15.64
CA PHE A 49 -5.82 -4.54 -16.78
C PHE A 49 -4.29 -4.45 -16.80
N HIS A 50 -3.73 -3.33 -16.36
CA HIS A 50 -2.28 -3.19 -16.20
C HIS A 50 -1.74 -4.12 -15.09
N ASP A 51 -2.44 -4.21 -13.97
CA ASP A 51 -2.05 -5.06 -12.83
C ASP A 51 -2.10 -6.56 -13.15
N ILE A 52 -3.03 -6.98 -14.02
CA ILE A 52 -3.07 -8.37 -14.52
C ILE A 52 -1.79 -8.67 -15.31
N GLY A 53 -1.26 -7.67 -16.04
CA GLY A 53 -0.04 -7.78 -16.81
C GLY A 53 -0.10 -8.84 -17.91
N THR A 54 1.04 -9.37 -18.27
CA THR A 54 1.17 -10.42 -19.26
C THR A 54 1.11 -11.79 -18.60
N ILE A 55 0.25 -12.66 -19.12
CA ILE A 55 0.11 -14.06 -18.67
C ILE A 55 0.93 -14.92 -19.62
N GLU A 56 1.97 -15.55 -19.10
CA GLU A 56 2.83 -16.46 -19.87
C GLU A 56 2.43 -17.90 -19.62
N ASP A 57 2.63 -18.75 -20.64
CA ASP A 57 2.43 -20.18 -20.48
C ASP A 57 3.61 -20.79 -19.70
N TYR A 58 3.48 -22.08 -19.31
CA TYR A 58 4.50 -22.79 -18.54
C TYR A 58 5.85 -22.87 -19.27
N THR A 59 5.85 -22.90 -20.61
CA THR A 59 7.07 -22.96 -21.43
C THR A 59 7.67 -21.57 -21.70
N GLY A 60 6.92 -20.52 -21.41
CA GLY A 60 7.30 -19.13 -21.67
C GLY A 60 7.24 -18.71 -23.14
N ASN A 61 6.71 -19.59 -24.02
CA ASN A 61 6.65 -19.34 -25.47
C ASN A 61 5.44 -18.52 -25.90
N LEU A 62 4.34 -18.63 -25.17
CA LEU A 62 3.11 -17.88 -25.43
C LEU A 62 2.91 -16.83 -24.36
N ALA A 63 2.59 -15.62 -24.80
CA ALA A 63 2.32 -14.48 -23.90
C ALA A 63 0.97 -13.85 -24.28
N LEU A 64 0.03 -13.84 -23.32
CA LEU A 64 -1.30 -13.22 -23.45
C LEU A 64 -1.28 -11.91 -22.69
N SER A 65 -1.66 -10.81 -23.36
CA SER A 65 -1.80 -9.48 -22.75
C SER A 65 -3.11 -8.83 -23.14
N PHE A 66 -3.61 -7.94 -22.28
CA PHE A 66 -4.80 -7.13 -22.56
C PHE A 66 -4.33 -5.73 -22.97
N VAL A 67 -4.64 -5.36 -24.22
CA VAL A 67 -4.12 -4.12 -24.83
C VAL A 67 -5.08 -2.96 -24.66
N ASP A 68 -6.38 -3.21 -24.82
CA ASP A 68 -7.42 -2.20 -24.77
C ASP A 68 -8.72 -2.81 -24.28
N PHE A 69 -9.63 -1.97 -23.79
CA PHE A 69 -10.98 -2.39 -23.39
C PHE A 69 -12.02 -1.38 -23.84
N ARG A 70 -13.22 -1.86 -24.08
CA ARG A 70 -14.37 -1.05 -24.41
C ARG A 70 -15.58 -1.47 -23.59
N LEU A 71 -16.16 -0.53 -22.85
CA LEU A 71 -17.47 -0.70 -22.21
C LEU A 71 -18.52 -0.07 -23.11
N ASP A 72 -19.51 -0.85 -23.54
CA ASP A 72 -20.60 -0.34 -24.35
C ASP A 72 -21.44 0.66 -23.51
N LYS A 73 -21.86 1.76 -24.14
CA LYS A 73 -22.61 2.82 -23.43
C LYS A 73 -24.08 2.49 -23.26
N GLU A 74 -24.60 1.62 -24.13
CA GLU A 74 -26.01 1.26 -24.15
C GLU A 74 -26.24 -0.01 -23.30
N PRO A 75 -27.04 0.10 -22.25
CA PRO A 75 -27.43 -1.05 -21.47
C PRO A 75 -28.38 -1.96 -22.24
N LYS A 76 -28.33 -3.25 -21.98
CA LYS A 76 -29.17 -4.25 -22.63
C LYS A 76 -30.66 -4.05 -22.33
N TYR A 77 -30.98 -3.59 -21.12
CA TYR A 77 -32.35 -3.32 -20.67
C TYR A 77 -32.40 -1.99 -19.93
N SER A 78 -33.55 -1.35 -19.93
CA SER A 78 -33.79 -0.16 -19.12
C SER A 78 -33.83 -0.52 -17.62
N ILE A 79 -33.60 0.47 -16.74
CA ILE A 79 -33.64 0.28 -15.28
C ILE A 79 -34.96 -0.33 -14.82
N LYS A 80 -36.08 0.10 -15.45
CA LYS A 80 -37.43 -0.41 -15.12
C LYS A 80 -37.58 -1.87 -15.49
N GLU A 81 -37.17 -2.22 -16.73
CA GLU A 81 -37.17 -3.61 -17.18
C GLU A 81 -36.28 -4.52 -16.36
N CYS A 82 -35.11 -4.02 -15.91
CA CYS A 82 -34.23 -4.78 -15.03
C CYS A 82 -34.92 -5.14 -13.71
N LYS A 83 -35.68 -4.21 -13.14
CA LYS A 83 -36.45 -4.44 -11.90
C LYS A 83 -37.64 -5.39 -12.11
N GLU A 84 -38.29 -5.31 -13.24
CA GLU A 84 -39.45 -6.18 -13.58
C GLU A 84 -39.04 -7.62 -13.94
N ARG A 85 -37.84 -7.78 -14.52
CA ARG A 85 -37.33 -9.07 -15.02
C ARG A 85 -36.31 -9.73 -14.09
N ASP A 86 -36.01 -9.13 -12.94
CA ASP A 86 -35.00 -9.60 -11.99
C ASP A 86 -33.60 -9.79 -12.63
N VAL A 87 -33.22 -8.87 -13.54
CA VAL A 87 -31.90 -8.85 -14.19
C VAL A 87 -31.04 -7.69 -13.75
N THR A 88 -29.75 -7.76 -14.05
CA THR A 88 -28.78 -6.72 -13.71
C THR A 88 -28.76 -5.63 -14.78
N TYR A 89 -28.77 -4.37 -14.35
CA TYR A 89 -28.54 -3.22 -15.20
C TYR A 89 -27.06 -3.12 -15.55
N ALA A 90 -26.68 -3.59 -16.73
CA ALA A 90 -25.30 -3.77 -17.14
C ALA A 90 -25.12 -3.49 -18.64
N ALA A 91 -23.87 -3.27 -19.03
CA ALA A 91 -23.45 -3.17 -20.41
C ALA A 91 -22.29 -4.15 -20.68
N PRO A 92 -22.15 -4.63 -21.94
CA PRO A 92 -21.07 -5.53 -22.32
C PRO A 92 -19.71 -4.88 -22.19
N LEU A 93 -18.79 -5.55 -21.49
CA LEU A 93 -17.37 -5.22 -21.45
C LEU A 93 -16.64 -6.11 -22.47
N ARG A 94 -15.98 -5.48 -23.41
CA ARG A 94 -15.16 -6.12 -24.43
C ARG A 94 -13.70 -5.74 -24.23
N VAL A 95 -12.81 -6.69 -24.45
CA VAL A 95 -11.37 -6.50 -24.24
C VAL A 95 -10.61 -7.00 -25.44
N THR A 96 -9.65 -6.22 -25.90
CA THR A 96 -8.72 -6.63 -26.96
C THR A 96 -7.59 -7.42 -26.34
N ALA A 97 -7.63 -8.73 -26.53
CA ALA A 97 -6.58 -9.66 -26.10
C ALA A 97 -5.56 -9.83 -27.21
N ARG A 98 -4.28 -9.71 -26.85
CA ARG A 98 -3.13 -9.93 -27.70
C ARG A 98 -2.41 -11.20 -27.29
N LEU A 99 -2.33 -12.15 -28.21
CA LEU A 99 -1.52 -13.35 -28.07
C LEU A 99 -0.23 -13.20 -28.89
N LEU A 100 0.90 -13.25 -28.22
CA LEU A 100 2.23 -13.26 -28.82
C LEU A 100 2.84 -14.66 -28.72
N ASN A 101 3.20 -15.23 -29.87
CA ASN A 101 4.06 -16.40 -29.92
C ASN A 101 5.52 -15.92 -30.03
N LYS A 102 6.33 -16.15 -28.98
CA LYS A 102 7.73 -15.70 -28.91
C LYS A 102 8.65 -16.48 -29.84
N GLU A 103 8.31 -17.72 -30.20
CA GLU A 103 9.11 -18.55 -31.11
C GLU A 103 8.97 -18.11 -32.56
N THR A 104 7.73 -17.85 -32.98
CA THR A 104 7.45 -17.49 -34.39
C THR A 104 7.38 -15.97 -34.59
N GLY A 105 7.30 -15.19 -33.52
CA GLY A 105 7.08 -13.73 -33.59
C GLY A 105 5.66 -13.35 -34.04
N GLU A 106 4.75 -14.31 -34.14
CA GLU A 106 3.37 -14.06 -34.57
C GLU A 106 2.58 -13.34 -33.48
N VAL A 107 1.87 -12.27 -33.84
CA VAL A 107 0.97 -11.51 -32.96
C VAL A 107 -0.44 -11.68 -33.46
N LYS A 108 -1.36 -12.08 -32.58
CA LYS A 108 -2.79 -12.17 -32.84
C LYS A 108 -3.56 -11.27 -31.89
N ASP A 109 -4.30 -10.29 -32.42
CA ASP A 109 -5.20 -9.45 -31.65
C ASP A 109 -6.64 -9.89 -31.92
N GLN A 110 -7.42 -10.07 -30.86
CA GLN A 110 -8.83 -10.42 -30.94
C GLN A 110 -9.64 -9.73 -29.87
N GLU A 111 -10.77 -9.12 -30.27
CA GLU A 111 -11.74 -8.59 -29.32
C GLU A 111 -12.55 -9.74 -28.72
N ILE A 112 -12.54 -9.87 -27.40
CA ILE A 112 -13.25 -10.89 -26.65
C ILE A 112 -14.31 -10.25 -25.74
N PHE A 113 -15.44 -10.91 -25.59
CA PHE A 113 -16.45 -10.54 -24.60
C PHE A 113 -16.01 -11.03 -23.23
N MET A 114 -15.78 -10.09 -22.29
CA MET A 114 -15.34 -10.41 -20.94
C MET A 114 -16.52 -10.71 -20.00
N GLY A 115 -17.63 -10.02 -20.21
CA GLY A 115 -18.83 -10.16 -19.40
C GLY A 115 -19.69 -8.90 -19.41
N ASP A 116 -20.84 -8.98 -18.76
CA ASP A 116 -21.72 -7.83 -18.54
C ASP A 116 -21.27 -7.07 -17.30
N PHE A 117 -20.94 -5.79 -17.47
CA PHE A 117 -20.44 -4.94 -16.40
C PHE A 117 -21.57 -4.06 -15.82
N PRO A 118 -21.82 -4.07 -14.50
CA PRO A 118 -22.89 -3.29 -13.88
C PRO A 118 -22.72 -1.79 -14.08
N LEU A 119 -23.78 -1.12 -14.51
CA LEU A 119 -23.81 0.33 -14.67
C LEU A 119 -24.45 1.01 -13.46
N MET A 120 -23.93 2.17 -13.10
CA MET A 120 -24.52 3.01 -12.07
C MET A 120 -25.72 3.79 -12.61
N THR A 121 -26.80 3.84 -11.84
CA THR A 121 -27.97 4.65 -12.15
C THR A 121 -27.72 6.14 -11.86
N ASP A 122 -28.60 7.01 -12.36
CA ASP A 122 -28.57 8.45 -12.04
C ASP A 122 -28.66 8.73 -10.53
N ALA A 123 -29.25 7.83 -9.77
CA ALA A 123 -29.38 7.91 -8.31
C ALA A 123 -28.13 7.45 -7.53
N GLY A 124 -27.05 7.05 -8.24
CA GLY A 124 -25.83 6.55 -7.60
C GLY A 124 -25.94 5.14 -7.04
N THR A 125 -26.89 4.35 -7.56
CA THR A 125 -27.17 2.97 -7.16
C THR A 125 -26.87 1.99 -8.30
N PHE A 126 -26.83 0.70 -7.98
CA PHE A 126 -26.74 -0.38 -8.94
C PHE A 126 -28.01 -1.24 -8.87
N VAL A 127 -28.48 -1.72 -10.00
CA VAL A 127 -29.57 -2.71 -10.03
C VAL A 127 -28.95 -4.07 -10.33
N ILE A 128 -28.94 -4.94 -9.34
CA ILE A 128 -28.36 -6.28 -9.41
C ILE A 128 -29.47 -7.31 -9.17
N ASN A 129 -29.72 -8.14 -10.16
CA ASN A 129 -30.80 -9.13 -10.13
C ASN A 129 -32.15 -8.50 -9.69
N GLY A 130 -32.50 -7.38 -10.29
CA GLY A 130 -33.73 -6.63 -10.01
C GLY A 130 -33.71 -5.77 -8.74
N ALA A 131 -32.81 -6.04 -7.80
CA ALA A 131 -32.70 -5.30 -6.56
C ALA A 131 -31.80 -4.08 -6.68
N GLU A 132 -32.30 -2.92 -6.27
CA GLU A 132 -31.52 -1.69 -6.23
C GLU A 132 -30.61 -1.68 -5.00
N ARG A 133 -29.30 -1.52 -5.23
CA ARG A 133 -28.26 -1.58 -4.18
C ARG A 133 -27.37 -0.35 -4.25
N ALA A 134 -27.00 0.19 -3.11
CA ALA A 134 -26.01 1.26 -3.00
C ALA A 134 -24.71 0.70 -2.42
N ILE A 135 -23.57 1.14 -2.97
CA ILE A 135 -22.26 0.86 -2.37
C ILE A 135 -22.02 1.90 -1.30
N VAL A 136 -21.86 1.43 -0.06
CA VAL A 136 -21.57 2.29 1.09
C VAL A 136 -20.06 2.47 1.21
N SER A 137 -19.60 3.72 1.23
CA SER A 137 -18.19 4.04 1.48
C SER A 137 -17.75 3.55 2.85
N GLN A 138 -16.63 2.84 2.91
CA GLN A 138 -16.07 2.32 4.15
C GLN A 138 -14.75 3.00 4.48
N LEU A 139 -14.57 3.38 5.74
CA LEU A 139 -13.30 3.87 6.24
C LEU A 139 -12.38 2.68 6.52
N VAL A 140 -11.24 2.68 5.89
CA VAL A 140 -10.18 1.70 6.10
C VAL A 140 -8.92 2.40 6.56
N ARG A 141 -8.07 1.66 7.31
CA ARG A 141 -6.75 2.16 7.67
C ARG A 141 -5.92 2.31 6.40
N SER A 142 -5.35 3.50 6.18
CA SER A 142 -4.53 3.75 4.99
C SER A 142 -3.26 2.88 4.97
N PRO A 143 -2.75 2.50 3.80
CA PRO A 143 -1.44 1.90 3.69
C PRO A 143 -0.35 2.77 4.32
N GLY A 144 0.66 2.15 4.92
CA GLY A 144 1.79 2.83 5.54
C GLY A 144 2.23 2.19 6.85
N VAL A 145 3.10 2.87 7.58
CA VAL A 145 3.59 2.42 8.88
C VAL A 145 2.98 3.26 9.99
N PHE A 146 2.48 2.59 11.02
CA PHE A 146 1.89 3.19 12.22
C PHE A 146 2.72 2.79 13.43
N TYR A 147 3.23 3.80 14.14
CA TYR A 147 4.00 3.60 15.35
C TYR A 147 3.11 3.77 16.57
N GLY A 148 3.31 2.93 17.57
CA GLY A 148 2.63 2.96 18.85
C GLY A 148 3.63 2.98 19.99
N HIS A 149 3.26 3.63 21.09
CA HIS A 149 3.99 3.63 22.35
C HIS A 149 2.99 3.41 23.47
N ALA A 150 3.26 2.48 24.34
CA ALA A 150 2.46 2.18 25.52
C ALA A 150 3.36 1.90 26.73
N LYS A 151 2.81 2.07 27.93
CA LYS A 151 3.49 1.66 29.15
C LYS A 151 2.88 0.36 29.65
N ASP A 152 3.76 -0.54 30.06
CA ASP A 152 3.38 -1.76 30.74
C ASP A 152 2.90 -1.44 32.19
N LYS A 153 2.35 -2.44 32.89
CA LYS A 153 1.87 -2.33 34.28
C LYS A 153 2.96 -1.95 35.27
N VAL A 154 4.21 -2.20 34.94
CA VAL A 154 5.40 -1.90 35.74
C VAL A 154 5.99 -0.53 35.42
N GLY A 155 5.52 0.11 34.32
CA GLY A 155 5.96 1.43 33.87
C GLY A 155 7.03 1.39 32.77
N ASN A 156 7.41 0.22 32.25
CA ASN A 156 8.34 0.08 31.13
C ASN A 156 7.71 0.57 29.84
N ASP A 157 8.51 1.22 28.99
CA ASP A 157 8.07 1.69 27.70
C ASP A 157 8.06 0.54 26.67
N LEU A 158 6.88 0.26 26.11
CA LEU A 158 6.69 -0.71 25.05
C LEU A 158 6.45 0.02 23.73
N TYR A 159 7.19 -0.38 22.71
CA TYR A 159 7.09 0.19 21.37
C TYR A 159 6.47 -0.82 20.42
N SER A 160 5.66 -0.32 19.52
CA SER A 160 5.08 -1.12 18.45
C SER A 160 5.11 -0.39 17.12
N ALA A 161 5.18 -1.14 16.05
CA ALA A 161 5.04 -0.62 14.70
C ALA A 161 4.20 -1.59 13.88
N THR A 162 3.19 -1.08 13.19
CA THR A 162 2.37 -1.89 12.29
C THR A 162 2.57 -1.40 10.86
N MET A 163 3.06 -2.26 10.01
CA MET A 163 3.18 -2.03 8.59
C MET A 163 1.93 -2.58 7.91
N ASN A 164 1.11 -1.67 7.39
CA ASN A 164 -0.13 -1.98 6.70
C ASN A 164 0.06 -1.79 5.20
N PRO A 165 0.11 -2.85 4.39
CA PRO A 165 0.13 -2.73 2.94
C PRO A 165 -1.27 -2.39 2.41
N ASN A 166 -1.35 -1.96 1.15
CA ASN A 166 -2.60 -1.84 0.42
C ASN A 166 -3.17 -3.22 0.09
N ARG A 167 -2.28 -4.16 -0.25
CA ARG A 167 -2.58 -5.57 -0.52
C ARG A 167 -1.47 -6.43 0.07
N GLY A 168 -1.82 -7.49 0.79
CA GLY A 168 -0.87 -8.45 1.32
C GLY A 168 -0.86 -8.55 2.84
N ALA A 169 0.15 -9.24 3.36
CA ALA A 169 0.30 -9.54 4.77
C ALA A 169 0.69 -8.32 5.61
N TRP A 170 0.08 -8.18 6.78
CA TRP A 170 0.47 -7.18 7.76
C TRP A 170 1.73 -7.62 8.50
N LEU A 171 2.61 -6.68 8.80
CA LEU A 171 3.74 -6.87 9.70
C LEU A 171 3.53 -6.04 10.95
N GLU A 172 3.47 -6.72 12.08
CA GLU A 172 3.33 -6.08 13.38
C GLU A 172 4.60 -6.33 14.19
N TYR A 173 5.27 -5.27 14.56
CA TYR A 173 6.47 -5.29 15.38
C TYR A 173 6.11 -4.85 16.79
N GLU A 174 6.63 -5.56 17.81
CA GLU A 174 6.40 -5.23 19.21
C GLU A 174 7.64 -5.51 20.05
N THR A 175 7.90 -4.65 21.04
CA THR A 175 8.87 -4.95 22.11
C THR A 175 8.13 -5.53 23.31
N ASP A 176 8.75 -6.46 24.04
CA ASP A 176 8.21 -6.95 25.30
C ASP A 176 8.92 -6.31 26.51
N ALA A 177 8.45 -6.65 27.71
CA ALA A 177 9.02 -6.16 28.97
C ALA A 177 10.51 -6.57 29.20
N ALA A 178 11.00 -7.56 28.47
CA ALA A 178 12.39 -8.01 28.50
C ALA A 178 13.25 -7.36 27.41
N ASN A 179 12.76 -6.30 26.78
CA ASN A 179 13.42 -5.61 25.66
C ASN A 179 13.64 -6.47 24.40
N VAL A 180 12.95 -7.61 24.30
CA VAL A 180 13.02 -8.46 23.11
C VAL A 180 12.11 -7.94 22.03
N PHE A 181 12.62 -7.90 20.82
CA PHE A 181 11.92 -7.37 19.66
C PHE A 181 11.29 -8.50 18.84
N TYR A 182 9.96 -8.50 18.76
CA TYR A 182 9.18 -9.52 18.07
C TYR A 182 8.52 -8.98 16.82
N VAL A 183 8.27 -9.89 15.88
CA VAL A 183 7.45 -9.63 14.69
C VAL A 183 6.33 -10.66 14.58
N ARG A 184 5.16 -10.21 14.13
CA ARG A 184 4.04 -11.05 13.69
C ARG A 184 3.80 -10.82 12.21
N ILE A 185 3.62 -11.89 11.49
CA ILE A 185 3.21 -11.86 10.08
C ILE A 185 1.72 -12.21 10.05
N ASP A 186 0.88 -11.25 9.65
CA ASP A 186 -0.56 -11.30 9.80
C ASP A 186 -0.96 -11.53 11.30
N LYS A 187 -1.89 -12.41 11.54
CA LYS A 187 -2.37 -12.77 12.88
C LYS A 187 -1.65 -13.98 13.48
N ASN A 188 -0.51 -14.38 12.90
CA ASN A 188 0.23 -15.56 13.35
C ASN A 188 0.97 -15.32 14.68
N ARG A 189 1.55 -16.40 15.22
CA ARG A 189 2.34 -16.34 16.46
C ARG A 189 3.58 -15.47 16.25
N LYS A 190 3.92 -14.70 17.28
CA LYS A 190 5.13 -13.85 17.27
C LYS A 190 6.40 -14.70 17.19
N LEU A 191 7.41 -14.15 16.54
CA LEU A 191 8.76 -14.69 16.44
C LEU A 191 9.77 -13.55 16.67
N PRO A 192 11.00 -13.84 17.15
CA PRO A 192 12.04 -12.82 17.25
C PRO A 192 12.28 -12.17 15.88
N VAL A 193 12.47 -10.85 15.86
CA VAL A 193 12.68 -10.12 14.60
C VAL A 193 13.93 -10.58 13.86
N THR A 194 14.96 -11.02 14.59
CA THR A 194 16.23 -11.54 14.05
C THR A 194 16.01 -12.78 13.17
N VAL A 195 15.05 -13.65 13.51
CA VAL A 195 14.67 -14.80 12.68
C VAL A 195 14.16 -14.35 11.30
N LEU A 196 13.31 -13.31 11.27
CA LEU A 196 12.84 -12.74 10.01
C LEU A 196 13.98 -12.07 9.25
N CYS A 197 14.89 -11.35 9.94
CA CYS A 197 16.04 -10.72 9.31
C CYS A 197 16.96 -11.77 8.66
N ARG A 198 17.20 -12.92 9.31
CA ARG A 198 17.96 -14.03 8.71
C ARG A 198 17.26 -14.59 7.49
N ALA A 199 15.96 -14.83 7.59
CA ALA A 199 15.16 -15.32 6.44
C ALA A 199 15.22 -14.36 5.24
N LEU A 200 15.36 -13.05 5.48
CA LEU A 200 15.47 -12.02 4.44
C LEU A 200 16.90 -11.79 3.94
N GLY A 201 17.93 -12.46 4.51
CA GLY A 201 19.29 -12.44 3.99
C GLY A 201 20.40 -11.97 4.95
N LEU A 202 20.06 -11.44 6.14
CA LEU A 202 21.06 -11.13 7.18
C LEU A 202 21.42 -12.43 7.94
N SER A 203 22.30 -13.23 7.38
CA SER A 203 22.49 -14.63 7.80
C SER A 203 23.12 -14.77 9.19
N THR A 204 24.14 -13.99 9.49
CA THR A 204 24.95 -14.12 10.72
C THR A 204 24.56 -13.10 11.79
N ASN A 205 24.98 -13.34 13.03
CA ASN A 205 24.82 -12.34 14.09
C ASN A 205 25.59 -11.06 13.77
N GLU A 206 26.77 -11.19 13.16
CA GLU A 206 27.60 -10.07 12.75
C GLU A 206 26.90 -9.21 11.69
N ASP A 207 26.24 -9.83 10.71
CA ASP A 207 25.48 -9.10 9.70
C ASP A 207 24.34 -8.28 10.34
N ILE A 208 23.62 -8.88 11.31
CA ILE A 208 22.55 -8.22 12.02
C ILE A 208 23.09 -7.05 12.86
N LEU A 209 24.18 -7.24 13.60
CA LEU A 209 24.80 -6.18 14.40
C LEU A 209 25.41 -5.07 13.52
N ASN A 210 26.03 -5.42 12.42
CA ASN A 210 26.53 -4.43 11.44
C ASN A 210 25.41 -3.57 10.85
N PHE A 211 24.20 -4.18 10.65
CA PHE A 211 23.07 -3.47 10.09
C PHE A 211 22.32 -2.60 11.11
N PHE A 212 22.08 -3.09 12.31
CA PHE A 212 21.29 -2.39 13.34
C PHE A 212 22.13 -1.66 14.40
N GLY A 213 23.43 -1.97 14.51
CA GLY A 213 24.28 -1.54 15.60
C GLY A 213 24.10 -2.37 16.88
N ASP A 214 24.92 -2.05 17.89
CA ASP A 214 24.94 -2.73 19.20
C ASP A 214 23.83 -2.20 20.14
N ASP A 215 22.57 -2.27 19.69
CA ASP A 215 21.42 -1.89 20.52
C ASP A 215 21.07 -3.02 21.50
N GLU A 216 20.83 -2.68 22.77
CA GLU A 216 20.49 -3.63 23.84
C GLU A 216 19.30 -4.52 23.48
N ARG A 217 18.32 -4.00 22.73
CA ARG A 217 17.13 -4.74 22.31
C ARG A 217 17.46 -5.77 21.24
N ILE A 218 18.37 -5.44 20.34
CA ILE A 218 18.86 -6.39 19.33
C ILE A 218 19.66 -7.49 19.97
N LEU A 219 20.54 -7.16 20.93
CA LEU A 219 21.30 -8.15 21.69
C LEU A 219 20.39 -9.10 22.48
N ALA A 220 19.41 -8.55 23.21
CA ALA A 220 18.41 -9.35 23.94
C ALA A 220 17.56 -10.22 22.99
N THR A 221 17.31 -9.75 21.77
CA THR A 221 16.56 -10.50 20.76
C THR A 221 17.40 -11.63 20.18
N LEU A 222 18.69 -11.42 19.93
CA LEU A 222 19.63 -12.44 19.49
C LEU A 222 19.80 -13.57 20.52
N GLU A 223 19.75 -13.27 21.82
CA GLU A 223 19.76 -14.29 22.88
C GLU A 223 18.52 -15.20 22.86
N LYS A 224 17.38 -14.68 22.40
CA LYS A 224 16.12 -15.43 22.26
C LYS A 224 16.01 -16.16 20.92
N ASP A 225 16.83 -15.79 19.96
CA ASP A 225 16.85 -16.40 18.63
C ASP A 225 17.54 -17.77 18.68
N THR A 226 16.83 -18.79 18.29
CA THR A 226 17.35 -20.18 18.23
C THR A 226 18.00 -20.51 16.88
N THR A 227 17.86 -19.62 15.89
CA THR A 227 18.39 -19.83 14.54
C THR A 227 19.79 -19.25 14.38
N LYS A 228 20.61 -19.85 13.52
CA LYS A 228 22.02 -19.45 13.34
C LYS A 228 22.34 -18.97 11.92
N ASN A 229 21.53 -19.36 10.95
CA ASN A 229 21.75 -19.07 9.54
C ASN A 229 20.44 -18.76 8.82
N GLN A 230 20.53 -18.40 7.54
CA GLN A 230 19.38 -18.04 6.72
C GLN A 230 18.40 -19.21 6.55
N GLU A 231 18.91 -20.44 6.33
CA GLU A 231 18.07 -21.61 6.10
C GLU A 231 17.22 -21.92 7.34
N GLU A 232 17.82 -21.90 8.52
CA GLU A 232 17.10 -22.11 9.78
C GLU A 232 16.05 -21.01 10.02
N GLY A 233 16.40 -19.75 9.69
CA GLY A 233 15.46 -18.62 9.73
C GLY A 233 14.25 -18.83 8.83
N LEU A 234 14.48 -19.26 7.57
CA LEU A 234 13.43 -19.58 6.60
C LEU A 234 12.50 -20.69 7.11
N LEU A 235 13.09 -21.78 7.61
CA LEU A 235 12.33 -22.91 8.14
C LEU A 235 11.49 -22.53 9.37
N GLU A 236 12.04 -21.72 10.28
CA GLU A 236 11.31 -21.28 11.48
C GLU A 236 10.15 -20.33 11.12
N VAL A 237 10.36 -19.39 10.20
CA VAL A 237 9.27 -18.55 9.66
C VAL A 237 8.18 -19.41 9.04
N TYR A 238 8.56 -20.40 8.23
CA TYR A 238 7.60 -21.31 7.57
C TYR A 238 6.77 -22.09 8.59
N ARG A 239 7.40 -22.64 9.65
CA ARG A 239 6.71 -23.36 10.74
C ARG A 239 5.66 -22.48 11.43
N LYS A 240 5.93 -21.19 11.57
CA LYS A 240 4.97 -20.25 12.20
C LYS A 240 3.81 -19.91 11.26
N LEU A 241 4.09 -19.81 9.95
CA LEU A 241 3.09 -19.48 8.93
C LEU A 241 2.18 -20.68 8.62
N ARG A 242 2.75 -21.89 8.56
CA ARG A 242 2.06 -23.13 8.21
C ARG A 242 2.33 -24.25 9.21
N PRO A 243 1.69 -24.18 10.40
CA PRO A 243 1.86 -25.21 11.40
C PRO A 243 1.28 -26.53 10.88
N GLY A 244 2.07 -27.60 10.99
CA GLY A 244 1.66 -28.97 10.58
C GLY A 244 2.18 -29.44 9.22
N GLU A 245 2.75 -28.56 8.41
CA GLU A 245 3.43 -28.96 7.16
C GLU A 245 4.92 -29.19 7.41
N PRO A 246 5.55 -30.23 6.81
CA PRO A 246 6.99 -30.44 6.92
C PRO A 246 7.72 -29.29 6.19
N PRO A 247 8.60 -28.55 6.88
CA PRO A 247 9.28 -27.43 6.27
C PRO A 247 10.44 -27.90 5.38
N THR A 248 10.49 -27.38 4.16
CA THR A 248 11.67 -27.48 3.28
C THR A 248 12.17 -26.08 2.95
N VAL A 249 13.47 -25.92 2.70
CA VAL A 249 14.05 -24.60 2.38
C VAL A 249 13.41 -23.99 1.14
N GLU A 250 13.15 -24.82 0.12
CA GLU A 250 12.51 -24.40 -1.12
C GLU A 250 11.08 -23.90 -0.89
N SER A 251 10.26 -24.66 -0.15
CA SER A 251 8.88 -24.25 0.19
C SER A 251 8.85 -22.98 1.04
N ALA A 252 9.79 -22.84 1.97
CA ALA A 252 9.91 -21.66 2.83
C ALA A 252 10.30 -20.41 2.02
N THR A 253 11.27 -20.54 1.11
CA THR A 253 11.70 -19.47 0.21
C THR A 253 10.54 -19.04 -0.70
N ASN A 254 9.86 -19.99 -1.32
CA ASN A 254 8.71 -19.72 -2.16
C ASN A 254 7.58 -19.04 -1.39
N GLN A 255 7.32 -19.43 -0.14
CA GLN A 255 6.31 -18.83 0.71
C GLN A 255 6.63 -17.36 1.05
N ILE A 256 7.88 -17.04 1.39
CA ILE A 256 8.31 -15.67 1.68
C ILE A 256 8.26 -14.81 0.42
N ASN A 257 8.71 -15.33 -0.71
CA ASN A 257 8.64 -14.64 -1.99
C ASN A 257 7.20 -14.32 -2.38
N MET A 258 6.29 -15.27 -2.20
CA MET A 258 4.86 -15.03 -2.44
C MET A 258 4.24 -13.99 -1.51
N LEU A 259 4.69 -13.91 -0.25
CA LEU A 259 4.09 -13.02 0.75
C LEU A 259 4.56 -11.57 0.60
N PHE A 260 5.83 -11.34 0.24
CA PHE A 260 6.45 -10.01 0.33
C PHE A 260 7.06 -9.50 -0.98
N PHE A 261 7.40 -10.38 -1.91
CA PHE A 261 8.13 -10.03 -3.14
C PHE A 261 7.35 -10.26 -4.43
N ASP A 262 6.17 -10.88 -4.37
CA ASP A 262 5.27 -11.00 -5.52
C ASP A 262 4.42 -9.72 -5.65
N PRO A 263 4.64 -8.88 -6.68
CA PRO A 263 3.91 -7.62 -6.87
C PRO A 263 2.40 -7.82 -7.05
N ARG A 264 1.96 -9.02 -7.44
CA ARG A 264 0.54 -9.36 -7.57
C ARG A 264 -0.13 -9.58 -6.22
N ARG A 265 0.64 -9.95 -5.20
CA ARG A 265 0.15 -10.31 -3.87
C ARG A 265 0.47 -9.30 -2.79
N TYR A 266 1.56 -8.56 -2.95
CA TYR A 266 2.00 -7.56 -1.98
C TYR A 266 2.22 -6.22 -2.65
N ASP A 267 1.49 -5.21 -2.21
CA ASP A 267 1.63 -3.84 -2.70
C ASP A 267 1.42 -2.83 -1.58
N LEU A 268 2.33 -1.88 -1.47
CA LEU A 268 2.24 -0.75 -0.53
C LEU A 268 1.48 0.44 -1.10
N SER A 269 1.16 0.43 -2.39
CA SER A 269 0.66 1.56 -3.19
C SER A 269 1.58 2.79 -3.17
N ARG A 270 1.36 3.73 -4.09
CA ARG A 270 2.10 5.02 -4.11
C ARG A 270 1.91 5.80 -2.82
N PHE A 271 0.69 5.77 -2.28
CA PHE A 271 0.36 6.50 -1.05
C PHE A 271 1.04 5.91 0.19
N GLY A 272 1.07 4.58 0.33
CA GLY A 272 1.78 3.90 1.42
C GLY A 272 3.29 4.16 1.37
N ARG A 273 3.90 4.09 0.19
CA ARG A 273 5.32 4.42 -0.03
C ARG A 273 5.61 5.88 0.32
N TYR A 274 4.77 6.81 -0.12
CA TYR A 274 4.90 8.23 0.23
C TYR A 274 4.83 8.45 1.74
N LYS A 275 3.88 7.82 2.45
CA LYS A 275 3.77 7.93 3.91
C LYS A 275 4.98 7.35 4.64
N MET A 276 5.50 6.22 4.17
CA MET A 276 6.72 5.62 4.72
C MET A 276 7.92 6.56 4.50
N ASN A 277 8.15 7.00 3.28
CA ASN A 277 9.23 7.91 2.95
C ASN A 277 9.13 9.20 3.74
N LYS A 278 7.92 9.77 3.87
CA LYS A 278 7.71 10.97 4.66
C LYS A 278 8.09 10.80 6.14
N LYS A 279 7.92 9.60 6.72
CA LYS A 279 8.30 9.31 8.11
C LYS A 279 9.77 8.92 8.28
N LEU A 280 10.32 8.19 7.31
CA LEU A 280 11.66 7.56 7.38
C LEU A 280 12.71 8.31 6.54
N SER A 281 12.32 9.36 5.82
CA SER A 281 13.23 10.16 4.98
C SER A 281 14.42 10.64 5.80
N LEU A 282 15.61 10.48 5.23
CA LEU A 282 16.86 10.95 5.80
C LEU A 282 16.77 12.44 6.14
N ALA A 283 16.22 13.25 5.24
CA ALA A 283 16.05 14.69 5.42
C ALA A 283 15.35 15.04 6.74
N ARG A 284 14.27 14.34 7.11
CA ARG A 284 13.56 14.58 8.38
C ARG A 284 14.36 14.19 9.62
N ARG A 285 15.17 13.13 9.47
CA ARG A 285 15.95 12.58 10.58
C ARG A 285 17.18 13.41 10.90
N ILE A 286 17.81 14.06 9.90
CA ILE A 286 19.03 14.84 10.07
C ILE A 286 18.78 16.35 10.22
N THR A 287 17.59 16.85 9.91
CA THR A 287 17.26 18.28 10.01
C THR A 287 17.40 18.78 11.45
N GLY A 288 18.17 19.86 11.62
CA GLY A 288 18.39 20.52 12.89
C GLY A 288 19.63 20.05 13.65
N PHE A 289 20.22 18.93 13.24
CA PHE A 289 21.47 18.41 13.82
C PHE A 289 22.72 19.07 13.18
N VAL A 290 23.87 18.77 13.76
CA VAL A 290 25.17 19.23 13.28
C VAL A 290 25.90 18.06 12.65
N ALA A 291 26.42 18.24 11.43
CA ALA A 291 27.20 17.22 10.76
C ALA A 291 28.55 17.03 11.45
N ALA A 292 28.94 15.78 11.74
CA ALA A 292 30.28 15.50 12.27
C ALA A 292 31.35 15.51 11.17
N GLU A 293 30.98 15.10 9.98
CA GLU A 293 31.82 15.05 8.79
C GLU A 293 31.14 15.76 7.61
N ASN A 294 31.88 15.99 6.54
CA ASN A 294 31.33 16.58 5.32
C ASN A 294 30.27 15.65 4.70
N ILE A 295 29.09 16.17 4.44
CA ILE A 295 28.06 15.44 3.70
C ILE A 295 28.29 15.69 2.21
N VAL A 296 28.67 14.63 1.49
CA VAL A 296 29.05 14.67 0.08
C VAL A 296 28.03 13.92 -0.76
N ALA A 297 27.62 14.51 -1.89
CA ALA A 297 26.77 13.83 -2.85
C ALA A 297 27.54 12.66 -3.52
N PRO A 298 27.05 11.39 -3.43
CA PRO A 298 27.81 10.22 -3.89
C PRO A 298 28.08 10.21 -5.40
N LEU A 299 27.21 10.84 -6.21
CA LEU A 299 27.33 10.84 -7.66
C LEU A 299 28.18 12.00 -8.20
N THR A 300 28.14 13.17 -7.57
CA THR A 300 28.79 14.39 -8.06
C THR A 300 30.03 14.77 -7.29
N GLY A 301 30.22 14.24 -6.06
CA GLY A 301 31.30 14.63 -5.17
C GLY A 301 31.15 16.05 -4.59
N GLU A 302 30.01 16.72 -4.82
CA GLU A 302 29.72 18.05 -4.26
C GLU A 302 29.53 17.98 -2.75
N ILE A 303 30.18 18.85 -1.97
CA ILE A 303 29.97 18.99 -0.54
C ILE A 303 28.67 19.76 -0.33
N ILE A 304 27.66 19.11 0.24
CA ILE A 304 26.34 19.69 0.52
C ILE A 304 26.36 20.40 1.87
N VAL A 305 27.03 19.80 2.87
CA VAL A 305 27.19 20.37 4.21
C VAL A 305 28.63 20.14 4.66
N GLU A 306 29.30 21.18 5.13
CA GLU A 306 30.63 21.05 5.70
C GLU A 306 30.56 20.46 7.13
N ALA A 307 31.67 19.84 7.56
CA ALA A 307 31.83 19.34 8.92
C ALA A 307 31.57 20.46 9.94
N LYS A 308 30.88 20.15 11.05
CA LYS A 308 30.42 21.09 12.08
C LYS A 308 29.36 22.09 11.60
N GLY A 309 28.89 21.98 10.37
CA GLY A 309 27.78 22.77 9.84
C GLY A 309 26.42 22.30 10.38
N LYS A 310 25.53 23.25 10.68
CA LYS A 310 24.14 22.92 11.05
C LYS A 310 23.35 22.56 9.81
N ILE A 311 22.68 21.41 9.86
CA ILE A 311 21.88 20.90 8.75
C ILE A 311 20.52 21.58 8.76
N THR A 312 20.31 22.52 7.84
CA THR A 312 19.00 23.14 7.62
C THR A 312 18.08 22.18 6.86
N ARG A 313 16.78 22.46 6.85
CA ARG A 313 15.81 21.65 6.10
C ARG A 313 16.14 21.56 4.60
N GLU A 314 16.54 22.67 3.99
CA GLU A 314 16.88 22.73 2.56
C GLU A 314 18.12 21.89 2.23
N LEU A 315 19.15 21.95 3.10
CA LEU A 315 20.36 21.14 2.94
C LEU A 315 20.08 19.65 3.17
N ALA A 316 19.21 19.32 4.11
CA ALA A 316 18.78 17.95 4.36
C ALA A 316 18.00 17.37 3.17
N GLU A 317 17.05 18.13 2.60
CA GLU A 317 16.31 17.74 1.40
C GLU A 317 17.24 17.60 0.18
N LYS A 318 18.25 18.47 0.05
CA LYS A 318 19.28 18.37 -1.01
C LYS A 318 20.12 17.09 -0.85
N ALA A 319 20.53 16.74 0.37
CA ALA A 319 21.28 15.53 0.66
C ALA A 319 20.47 14.25 0.35
N ASP A 320 19.19 14.21 0.76
CA ASP A 320 18.27 13.11 0.49
C ASP A 320 18.04 12.94 -1.03
N ALA A 321 17.83 14.05 -1.75
CA ALA A 321 17.68 14.06 -3.21
C ALA A 321 18.95 13.65 -3.97
N ALA A 322 20.14 13.93 -3.41
CA ALA A 322 21.43 13.53 -3.97
C ALA A 322 21.77 12.04 -3.74
N GLY A 323 20.92 11.30 -3.03
CA GLY A 323 21.12 9.87 -2.78
C GLY A 323 22.13 9.58 -1.67
N VAL A 324 22.25 10.46 -0.68
CA VAL A 324 23.06 10.20 0.52
C VAL A 324 22.30 9.24 1.43
N ASP A 325 22.89 8.08 1.73
CA ASP A 325 22.24 7.06 2.57
C ASP A 325 22.64 7.17 4.03
N THR A 326 23.84 7.64 4.34
CA THR A 326 24.39 7.67 5.69
C THR A 326 24.98 9.04 5.99
N VAL A 327 24.69 9.55 7.18
CA VAL A 327 25.23 10.83 7.68
C VAL A 327 25.70 10.64 9.11
N ILE A 328 26.93 11.05 9.41
CA ILE A 328 27.47 11.05 10.76
C ILE A 328 27.16 12.39 11.42
N LEU A 329 26.45 12.31 12.54
CA LEU A 329 26.00 13.49 13.29
C LEU A 329 26.85 13.70 14.55
N SER A 330 27.12 14.95 14.90
CA SER A 330 27.75 15.29 16.18
C SER A 330 26.71 15.26 17.30
N ILE A 331 27.00 14.49 18.36
CA ILE A 331 26.11 14.35 19.53
C ILE A 331 26.38 15.46 20.56
N GLU A 332 27.47 16.21 20.44
CA GLU A 332 27.78 17.31 21.32
C GLU A 332 26.74 18.42 21.25
N GLY A 333 25.91 18.51 22.28
CA GLY A 333 24.80 19.49 22.36
C GLY A 333 23.42 18.95 22.01
N CYS A 334 23.29 17.70 21.61
CA CYS A 334 22.00 17.04 21.50
C CYS A 334 21.55 16.51 22.87
N LEU A 335 20.67 17.24 23.52
CA LEU A 335 19.72 16.62 24.43
C LEU A 335 18.92 15.64 23.60
N LEU A 336 19.13 14.34 23.80
CA LEU A 336 18.39 13.24 23.22
C LEU A 336 16.92 13.32 23.67
N TYR A 337 16.17 14.25 23.13
CA TYR A 337 14.74 14.12 23.06
C TYR A 337 14.43 13.36 21.76
N THR A 338 14.73 12.08 21.76
CA THR A 338 14.03 11.13 20.92
C THR A 338 12.62 10.97 21.49
N SER A 339 11.81 11.98 21.37
CA SER A 339 10.38 11.78 21.40
C SER A 339 10.00 11.23 20.03
N PRO A 340 9.57 9.99 19.89
CA PRO A 340 8.89 9.53 18.71
C PRO A 340 7.50 10.16 18.71
N SER A 341 7.40 11.34 18.21
CA SER A 341 6.09 11.92 17.90
C SER A 341 5.59 11.44 16.56
#